data_19ac1ebfa31a21eda399ce1ad109d49e
#
_entry.id   19ac1ebfa31a21eda399ce1ad109d49e
#
_cell.length_a   1.000
_cell.length_b   1.000
_cell.length_c   1.000
_cell.angle_alpha   90.00
_cell.angle_beta   90.00
_cell.angle_gamma   90.00
#
_symmetry.space_group_name_H-M   'P 1'
#
loop_
_entity.id
_entity.type
_entity.pdbx_description
1 polymer ?
#
loop_
_entity_poly.entity_id
_entity_poly.type
_entity_poly.pdbx_seq_one_letter_code
_entity_poly.pdbx_strand_id
1 'polypeptide(L)'
;MRLGFQTEDRDRILDELARRVSPRVLEAPARLDEARRELDEYFEGRRDHFELPLDWQLSRGFRKTVLERLYEDVGYGRTVSYLELATMVGNPKASRAVGTAMATNPIPIVVPCHRVLRTGGQLGGYGGGLPVKVKLLELESTTSVR
;
A
#
# COMPACT_ATOMS: atom_id res chain seq x y z
N MET A 1 -0.62 -17.38 12.69
CA MET A 1 -0.55 -18.07 11.40
C MET A 1 0.22 -17.23 10.40
N ARG A 2 1.12 -17.86 9.72
CA ARG A 2 1.80 -17.20 8.62
C ARG A 2 0.89 -17.14 7.42
N LEU A 3 0.88 -16.03 6.77
CA LEU A 3 0.07 -15.76 5.61
C LEU A 3 0.48 -16.50 4.36
N GLY A 4 1.16 -17.59 4.47
CA GLY A 4 1.68 -18.27 3.33
C GLY A 4 2.87 -17.58 2.68
N PHE A 5 3.40 -16.50 3.26
CA PHE A 5 4.69 -15.97 2.87
C PHE A 5 5.76 -16.87 3.47
N GLN A 6 6.47 -17.58 2.61
CA GLN A 6 7.70 -18.24 3.04
C GLN A 6 8.77 -17.19 3.25
N THR A 7 9.80 -17.52 4.04
CA THR A 7 10.89 -16.60 4.34
C THR A 7 11.53 -16.03 3.07
N GLU A 8 11.71 -16.88 2.06
CA GLU A 8 12.30 -16.47 0.78
C GLU A 8 11.40 -15.47 0.03
N ASP A 9 10.09 -15.71 0.02
CA ASP A 9 9.14 -14.80 -0.62
C ASP A 9 9.12 -13.46 0.11
N ARG A 10 9.16 -13.50 1.43
CA ARG A 10 9.19 -12.31 2.26
C ARG A 10 10.44 -11.48 2.00
N ASP A 11 11.61 -12.09 2.00
CA ASP A 11 12.88 -11.41 1.76
C ASP A 11 12.90 -10.79 0.35
N ARG A 12 12.43 -11.53 -0.65
CA ARG A 12 12.35 -11.02 -2.01
C ARG A 12 11.43 -9.80 -2.11
N ILE A 13 10.27 -9.87 -1.46
CA ILE A 13 9.32 -8.75 -1.46
C ILE A 13 9.93 -7.56 -0.74
N LEU A 14 10.57 -7.77 0.41
CA LEU A 14 11.24 -6.71 1.14
C LEU A 14 12.34 -6.04 0.34
N ASP A 15 13.14 -6.83 -0.36
CA ASP A 15 14.23 -6.30 -1.20
C ASP A 15 13.67 -5.49 -2.37
N GLU A 16 12.62 -5.97 -3.00
CA GLU A 16 11.97 -5.26 -4.09
C GLU A 16 11.37 -3.94 -3.60
N LEU A 17 10.69 -3.98 -2.47
CA LEU A 17 10.11 -2.78 -1.86
C LEU A 17 11.18 -1.80 -1.43
N ALA A 18 12.27 -2.29 -0.84
CA ALA A 18 13.38 -1.43 -0.43
C ALA A 18 14.01 -0.72 -1.64
N ARG A 19 14.06 -1.38 -2.79
CA ARG A 19 14.54 -0.74 -4.02
C ARG A 19 13.57 0.31 -4.55
N ARG A 20 12.26 0.08 -4.40
CA ARG A 20 11.23 1.05 -4.79
C ARG A 20 11.17 2.23 -3.84
N VAL A 21 11.36 1.95 -2.54
CA VAL A 21 11.46 2.98 -1.50
C VAL A 21 12.88 3.54 -1.56
N SER A 22 13.15 4.31 -2.59
CA SER A 22 14.46 4.92 -2.80
C SER A 22 14.64 6.12 -1.85
N PRO A 23 15.87 6.64 -1.73
CA PRO A 23 16.12 7.89 -1.01
C PRO A 23 15.29 9.07 -1.50
N ARG A 24 14.67 8.96 -2.70
CA ARG A 24 13.73 9.98 -3.20
C ARG A 24 12.42 10.00 -2.44
N VAL A 25 12.04 8.87 -1.84
CA VAL A 25 10.78 8.75 -1.08
C VAL A 25 11.02 8.99 0.39
N LEU A 26 12.20 8.63 0.88
CA LEU A 26 12.62 8.84 2.26
C LEU A 26 13.63 9.98 2.31
N GLU A 27 13.55 10.78 3.37
CA GLU A 27 14.40 11.95 3.53
C GLU A 27 15.88 11.62 3.64
N ALA A 28 16.23 10.41 4.12
CA ALA A 28 17.61 10.02 4.31
C ALA A 28 17.78 8.52 4.12
N PRO A 29 18.97 8.06 3.64
CA PRO A 29 19.23 6.64 3.48
C PRO A 29 19.08 5.83 4.77
N ALA A 30 19.37 6.41 5.93
CA ALA A 30 19.17 5.75 7.22
C ALA A 30 17.72 5.34 7.48
N ARG A 31 16.78 6.01 6.83
CA ARG A 31 15.34 5.69 6.95
C ARG A 31 14.97 4.37 6.29
N LEU A 32 15.82 3.83 5.42
CA LEU A 32 15.59 2.51 4.82
C LEU A 32 15.55 1.42 5.89
N ASP A 33 16.39 1.52 6.92
CA ASP A 33 16.38 0.55 8.02
C ASP A 33 15.07 0.63 8.80
N GLU A 34 14.58 1.83 9.06
CA GLU A 34 13.27 2.00 9.69
C GLU A 34 12.16 1.42 8.83
N ALA A 35 12.20 1.66 7.53
CA ALA A 35 11.21 1.15 6.59
C ALA A 35 11.20 -0.39 6.60
N ARG A 36 12.37 -1.01 6.54
CA ARG A 36 12.47 -2.47 6.60
C ARG A 36 11.93 -3.02 7.91
N ARG A 37 12.25 -2.39 9.02
CA ARG A 37 11.76 -2.80 10.34
C ARG A 37 10.24 -2.72 10.42
N GLU A 38 9.66 -1.61 9.95
CA GLU A 38 8.21 -1.43 9.98
C GLU A 38 7.50 -2.40 9.04
N LEU A 39 8.05 -2.65 7.86
CA LEU A 39 7.50 -3.65 6.94
C LEU A 39 7.58 -5.06 7.53
N ASP A 40 8.67 -5.37 8.20
CA ASP A 40 8.85 -6.65 8.87
C ASP A 40 7.80 -6.85 9.97
N GLU A 41 7.59 -5.85 10.79
CA GLU A 41 6.56 -5.86 11.83
C GLU A 41 5.16 -5.99 11.23
N TYR A 42 4.91 -5.33 10.10
CA TYR A 42 3.65 -5.45 9.39
C TYR A 42 3.41 -6.89 8.92
N PHE A 43 4.40 -7.52 8.28
CA PHE A 43 4.27 -8.91 7.80
C PHE A 43 4.14 -9.90 8.94
N GLU A 44 4.64 -9.57 10.12
CA GLU A 44 4.48 -10.41 11.31
C GLU A 44 3.16 -10.19 12.04
N GLY A 45 2.32 -9.28 11.54
CA GLY A 45 1.05 -8.96 12.17
C GLY A 45 1.17 -8.13 13.44
N ARG A 46 2.29 -7.43 13.63
CA ARG A 46 2.55 -6.61 14.82
C ARG A 46 2.36 -5.12 14.59
N ARG A 47 2.01 -4.72 13.36
CA ARG A 47 1.87 -3.32 12.99
C ARG A 47 0.71 -3.14 12.03
N ASP A 48 -0.12 -2.15 12.26
CA ASP A 48 -1.26 -1.83 11.41
C ASP A 48 -1.16 -0.44 10.74
N HIS A 49 -0.10 0.28 11.01
CA HIS A 49 0.16 1.59 10.42
C HIS A 49 1.65 1.83 10.32
N PHE A 50 2.03 2.81 9.53
CA PHE A 50 3.44 3.16 9.33
C PHE A 50 3.69 4.58 9.82
N GLU A 51 4.84 4.78 10.45
CA GLU A 51 5.25 6.08 10.99
C GLU A 51 6.39 6.70 10.19
N LEU A 52 6.62 6.19 8.98
CA LEU A 52 7.68 6.71 8.12
C LEU A 52 7.32 8.11 7.61
N PRO A 53 8.26 9.06 7.66
CA PRO A 53 8.06 10.34 7.02
C PRO A 53 8.09 10.16 5.51
N LEU A 54 6.97 10.44 4.83
CA LEU A 54 6.83 10.24 3.41
C LEU A 54 7.13 11.52 2.66
N ASP A 55 7.87 11.39 1.57
CA ASP A 55 8.09 12.47 0.63
C ASP A 55 7.13 12.29 -0.56
N TRP A 56 6.19 13.22 -0.68
CA TRP A 56 5.17 13.17 -1.72
C TRP A 56 5.61 13.80 -3.04
N GLN A 57 6.87 14.19 -3.17
CA GLN A 57 7.37 14.89 -4.37
C GLN A 57 7.28 14.06 -5.65
N LEU A 58 7.29 12.72 -5.52
CA LEU A 58 7.15 11.83 -6.67
C LEU A 58 5.70 11.71 -7.17
N SER A 59 4.77 12.24 -6.43
CA SER A 59 3.36 12.25 -6.79
C SER A 59 2.88 13.69 -6.88
N ARG A 60 2.11 14.01 -7.90
CA ARG A 60 1.65 15.37 -8.15
C ARG A 60 0.18 15.40 -8.53
N GLY A 61 -0.45 16.54 -8.28
CA GLY A 61 -1.81 16.81 -8.70
C GLY A 61 -2.79 15.79 -8.14
N PHE A 62 -3.65 15.28 -8.99
CA PHE A 62 -4.71 14.35 -8.61
C PHE A 62 -4.16 13.06 -8.00
N ARG A 63 -3.06 12.54 -8.53
CA ARG A 63 -2.44 11.32 -8.00
C ARG A 63 -2.03 11.49 -6.54
N LYS A 64 -1.40 12.61 -6.23
CA LYS A 64 -1.00 12.94 -4.86
C LYS A 64 -2.22 12.99 -3.95
N THR A 65 -3.27 13.68 -4.37
CA THR A 65 -4.51 13.79 -3.62
C THR A 65 -5.10 12.42 -3.31
N VAL A 66 -5.16 11.54 -4.32
CA VAL A 66 -5.70 10.20 -4.17
C VAL A 66 -4.87 9.37 -3.20
N LEU A 67 -3.56 9.38 -3.38
CA LEU A 67 -2.65 8.58 -2.54
C LEU A 67 -2.65 9.05 -1.09
N GLU A 68 -2.68 10.36 -0.87
CA GLU A 68 -2.76 10.90 0.49
C GLU A 68 -4.08 10.53 1.16
N ARG A 69 -5.19 10.60 0.43
CA ARG A 69 -6.50 10.21 0.96
C ARG A 69 -6.52 8.73 1.32
N LEU A 70 -5.98 7.90 0.45
CA LEU A 70 -5.88 6.47 0.71
C LEU A 70 -5.05 6.19 1.97
N TYR A 71 -3.91 6.85 2.08
CA TYR A 71 -3.01 6.69 3.23
C TYR A 71 -3.67 7.11 4.54
N GLU A 72 -4.42 8.20 4.52
CA GLU A 72 -5.01 8.76 5.74
C GLU A 72 -6.31 8.08 6.15
N ASP A 73 -7.15 7.70 5.19
CA ASP A 73 -8.55 7.35 5.48
C ASP A 73 -8.89 5.87 5.31
N VAL A 74 -8.07 5.08 4.62
CA VAL A 74 -8.35 3.66 4.42
C VAL A 74 -7.43 2.83 5.31
N GLY A 75 -7.92 2.52 6.49
CA GLY A 75 -7.14 1.84 7.52
C GLY A 75 -6.97 0.35 7.30
N TYR A 76 -6.17 -0.24 8.15
CA TYR A 76 -5.85 -1.66 8.16
C TYR A 76 -7.12 -2.51 8.23
N GLY A 77 -7.19 -3.54 7.41
CA GLY A 77 -8.34 -4.45 7.37
C GLY A 77 -9.55 -3.90 6.62
N ARG A 78 -9.46 -2.68 6.08
CA ARG A 78 -10.54 -2.07 5.32
C ARG A 78 -10.21 -2.07 3.84
N THR A 79 -11.24 -2.06 3.01
CA THR A 79 -11.10 -1.95 1.56
C THR A 79 -12.07 -0.90 1.02
N VAL A 80 -11.71 -0.31 -0.10
CA VAL A 80 -12.59 0.59 -0.84
C VAL A 80 -12.52 0.22 -2.32
N SER A 81 -13.57 0.57 -3.07
CA SER A 81 -13.52 0.43 -4.52
C SER A 81 -12.83 1.65 -5.14
N TYR A 82 -12.42 1.52 -6.40
CA TYR A 82 -11.89 2.67 -7.16
C TYR A 82 -12.92 3.81 -7.21
N LEU A 83 -14.19 3.45 -7.37
CA LEU A 83 -15.27 4.44 -7.37
C LEU A 83 -15.44 5.12 -6.02
N GLU A 84 -15.39 4.36 -4.94
CA GLU A 84 -15.49 4.92 -3.60
C GLU A 84 -14.35 5.89 -3.32
N LEU A 85 -13.12 5.52 -3.67
CA LEU A 85 -11.98 6.39 -3.48
C LEU A 85 -12.07 7.64 -4.33
N ALA A 86 -12.53 7.51 -5.59
CA ALA A 86 -12.79 8.65 -6.46
C ALA A 86 -13.81 9.60 -5.83
N THR A 87 -14.86 9.06 -5.24
CA THR A 87 -15.89 9.84 -4.56
C THR A 87 -15.33 10.54 -3.32
N MET A 88 -14.49 9.85 -2.56
CA MET A 88 -13.83 10.41 -1.37
C MET A 88 -12.99 11.64 -1.69
N VAL A 89 -12.35 11.66 -2.85
CA VAL A 89 -11.54 12.81 -3.28
C VAL A 89 -12.38 13.86 -4.05
N GLY A 90 -13.70 13.70 -4.07
CA GLY A 90 -14.61 14.67 -4.66
C GLY A 90 -14.77 14.57 -6.17
N ASN A 91 -14.36 13.46 -6.79
CA ASN A 91 -14.45 13.29 -8.23
C ASN A 91 -14.90 11.87 -8.60
N PRO A 92 -16.21 11.56 -8.46
CA PRO A 92 -16.71 10.20 -8.68
C PRO A 92 -16.57 9.70 -10.12
N LYS A 93 -16.29 10.59 -11.07
CA LYS A 93 -16.06 10.20 -12.46
C LYS A 93 -14.62 9.82 -12.76
N ALA A 94 -13.75 9.93 -11.78
CA ALA A 94 -12.30 9.75 -11.95
C ALA A 94 -11.79 8.35 -11.57
N SER A 95 -12.63 7.31 -11.62
CA SER A 95 -12.22 5.95 -11.25
C SER A 95 -11.00 5.47 -12.03
N ARG A 96 -10.91 5.82 -13.31
CA ARG A 96 -9.80 5.44 -14.16
C ARG A 96 -8.50 6.14 -13.73
N ALA A 97 -8.59 7.43 -13.39
CA ALA A 97 -7.45 8.17 -12.87
C ALA A 97 -6.98 7.66 -11.50
N VAL A 98 -7.94 7.21 -10.67
CA VAL A 98 -7.62 6.53 -9.41
C VAL A 98 -6.84 5.25 -9.69
N GLY A 99 -7.27 4.46 -10.68
CA GLY A 99 -6.54 3.26 -11.09
C GLY A 99 -5.10 3.57 -11.51
N THR A 100 -4.91 4.64 -12.25
CA THR A 100 -3.56 5.09 -12.62
C THR A 100 -2.73 5.48 -11.41
N ALA A 101 -3.34 6.17 -10.44
CA ALA A 101 -2.66 6.53 -9.20
C ALA A 101 -2.20 5.27 -8.44
N MET A 102 -3.05 4.24 -8.39
CA MET A 102 -2.67 2.97 -7.76
C MET A 102 -1.51 2.30 -8.50
N ALA A 103 -1.58 2.26 -9.83
CA ALA A 103 -0.54 1.64 -10.66
C ALA A 103 0.81 2.36 -10.55
N THR A 104 0.81 3.65 -10.25
CA THR A 104 2.02 4.46 -10.15
C THR A 104 2.40 4.82 -8.71
N ASN A 105 1.79 4.17 -7.72
CA ASN A 105 2.11 4.37 -6.32
C ASN A 105 3.59 4.07 -6.07
N PRO A 106 4.38 5.07 -5.63
CA PRO A 106 5.83 4.88 -5.45
C PRO A 106 6.20 4.10 -4.19
N ILE A 107 5.26 3.89 -3.28
CA ILE A 107 5.56 3.24 -2.00
C ILE A 107 4.42 2.27 -1.62
N PRO A 108 4.31 1.14 -2.33
CA PRO A 108 3.27 0.16 -2.04
C PRO A 108 3.37 -0.38 -0.61
N ILE A 109 2.27 -0.85 -0.09
CA ILE A 109 2.05 -1.32 1.28
C ILE A 109 1.95 -0.18 2.28
N VAL A 110 2.93 0.72 2.34
CA VAL A 110 2.88 1.90 3.22
C VAL A 110 1.71 2.79 2.80
N VAL A 111 1.63 3.11 1.51
CA VAL A 111 0.41 3.68 0.92
C VAL A 111 -0.37 2.50 0.35
N PRO A 112 -1.50 2.12 0.97
CA PRO A 112 -2.07 0.78 0.81
C PRO A 112 -2.91 0.60 -0.45
N CYS A 113 -2.30 0.67 -1.62
CA CYS A 113 -3.01 0.48 -2.88
C CYS A 113 -3.61 -0.92 -3.03
N HIS A 114 -3.13 -1.90 -2.25
CA HIS A 114 -3.74 -3.23 -2.22
C HIS A 114 -5.15 -3.24 -1.63
N ARG A 115 -5.54 -2.19 -0.89
CA ARG A 115 -6.87 -2.06 -0.31
C ARG A 115 -7.91 -1.49 -1.27
N VAL A 116 -7.51 -1.16 -2.49
CA VAL A 116 -8.41 -0.62 -3.51
C VAL A 116 -8.80 -1.74 -4.47
N LEU A 117 -10.11 -1.99 -4.56
CA LEU A 117 -10.69 -3.09 -5.33
C LEU A 117 -11.63 -2.55 -6.40
N ARG A 118 -12.04 -3.41 -7.33
CA ARG A 118 -13.11 -3.07 -8.26
C ARG A 118 -14.45 -3.08 -7.53
N THR A 119 -15.41 -2.35 -8.07
CA THR A 119 -16.78 -2.39 -7.59
C THR A 119 -17.26 -3.86 -7.60
N GLY A 120 -17.90 -4.28 -6.51
CA GLY A 120 -18.29 -5.67 -6.35
C GLY A 120 -17.24 -6.56 -5.67
N GLY A 121 -16.11 -5.98 -5.27
CA GLY A 121 -15.07 -6.70 -4.52
C GLY A 121 -14.09 -7.48 -5.35
N GLN A 122 -14.12 -7.36 -6.68
CA GLN A 122 -13.11 -7.99 -7.52
C GLN A 122 -11.75 -7.32 -7.32
N LEU A 123 -10.68 -8.11 -7.44
CA LEU A 123 -9.35 -7.66 -7.05
C LEU A 123 -8.82 -6.46 -7.85
N GLY A 124 -9.06 -6.40 -9.14
CA GLY A 124 -8.40 -5.41 -9.99
C GLY A 124 -6.90 -5.72 -10.12
N GLY A 125 -6.13 -4.75 -10.58
CA GLY A 125 -4.70 -4.91 -10.77
C GLY A 125 -3.88 -4.63 -9.52
N TYR A 126 -2.63 -5.08 -9.54
CA TYR A 126 -1.64 -4.74 -8.51
C TYR A 126 -0.23 -4.84 -9.10
N GLY A 127 0.59 -3.80 -8.92
CA GLY A 127 1.93 -3.74 -9.48
C GLY A 127 2.88 -4.82 -8.98
N GLY A 128 2.68 -5.32 -7.76
CA GLY A 128 3.45 -6.43 -7.20
C GLY A 128 2.93 -7.81 -7.60
N GLY A 129 1.84 -7.86 -8.37
CA GLY A 129 1.19 -9.10 -8.78
C GLY A 129 -0.01 -9.46 -7.91
N LEU A 130 -1.02 -10.06 -8.52
CA LEU A 130 -2.24 -10.44 -7.81
C LEU A 130 -2.01 -11.40 -6.64
N PRO A 131 -1.12 -12.39 -6.73
CA PRO A 131 -0.85 -13.26 -5.57
C PRO A 131 -0.39 -12.48 -4.33
N VAL A 132 0.41 -11.44 -4.51
CA VAL A 132 0.86 -10.58 -3.41
C VAL A 132 -0.32 -9.79 -2.86
N LYS A 133 -1.16 -9.24 -3.72
CA LYS A 133 -2.35 -8.48 -3.30
C LYS A 133 -3.26 -9.36 -2.45
N VAL A 134 -3.52 -10.59 -2.86
CA VAL A 134 -4.34 -11.54 -2.11
C VAL A 134 -3.74 -11.80 -0.74
N LYS A 135 -2.44 -12.05 -0.67
CA LYS A 135 -1.77 -12.32 0.60
C LYS A 135 -1.82 -11.13 1.56
N LEU A 136 -1.67 -9.92 1.05
CA LEU A 136 -1.78 -8.71 1.87
C LEU A 136 -3.19 -8.53 2.42
N LEU A 137 -4.20 -8.75 1.60
CA LEU A 137 -5.59 -8.67 2.02
C LEU A 137 -5.93 -9.75 3.05
N GLU A 138 -5.44 -10.96 2.86
CA GLU A 138 -5.62 -12.05 3.82
C GLU A 138 -4.96 -11.72 5.15
N LEU A 139 -3.73 -11.20 5.12
CA LEU A 139 -3.03 -10.76 6.33
C LEU A 139 -3.89 -9.79 7.13
N GLU A 140 -4.39 -8.78 6.45
CA GLU A 140 -5.14 -7.72 7.12
C GLU A 140 -6.52 -8.16 7.59
N SER A 141 -7.10 -9.18 6.96
CA SER A 141 -8.41 -9.69 7.37
C SER A 141 -8.35 -10.68 8.51
N THR A 142 -7.24 -11.38 8.68
CA THR A 142 -7.11 -12.46 9.66
C THR A 142 -6.29 -12.08 10.89
N THR A 143 -5.55 -10.97 10.83
CA THR A 143 -4.67 -10.55 11.92
C THR A 143 -5.29 -9.40 12.69
N SER A 144 -5.33 -9.54 14.02
CA SER A 144 -5.71 -8.46 14.92
C SER A 144 -4.43 -7.90 15.53
N VAL A 145 -4.10 -6.67 15.18
CA VAL A 145 -2.93 -5.99 15.73
C VAL A 145 -3.29 -5.37 17.07
N ARG A 146 -2.44 -5.59 18.04
CA ARG A 146 -2.65 -5.10 19.40
C ARG A 146 -1.64 -4.04 19.80
#